data_577c6e0f871055b4faa39d7df473274b
#
_entry.id   577c6e0f871055b4faa39d7df473274b
#
_cell.length_a   1.000
_cell.length_b   1.000
_cell.length_c   1.000
_cell.angle_alpha   90.00
_cell.angle_beta   90.00
_cell.angle_gamma   90.00
#
_symmetry.space_group_name_H-M   'P 1'
#
loop_
_entity.id
_entity.type
_entity.pdbx_description
1 polymer ?
#
loop_
_entity_poly.entity_id
_entity_poly.type
_entity_poly.pdbx_seq_one_letter_code
_entity_poly.pdbx_strand_id
1 'polypeptide(L)'
;SLVGSEMCIRDSNQDMPFDQFTIEQIAGDLLPDATIDQKIATGFHRTPTCNVEAGVHPEENRVNQVVDRVNATGTTWLGTTMECAQCHSHKYDPFSQEEYFEMFAFFNNTPLEVENKSGRGVSFDFWGPKMELPLPADKQKQRDSINAELKVKKEELAIMQKEANRKYKDWNQQKLKVTKENESEWQVLTPT
;
A
#
# COMPACT_ATOMS: atom_id res chain seq x y z
N SER A 1 13.85 -1.46 -1.94
CA SER A 1 13.85 -2.54 -0.95
C SER A 1 14.95 -3.54 -1.27
N LEU A 2 15.77 -3.89 -0.29
CA LEU A 2 16.89 -4.85 -0.43
C LEU A 2 16.41 -6.25 -0.84
N VAL A 3 15.19 -6.62 -0.56
CA VAL A 3 14.64 -7.96 -0.78
C VAL A 3 14.63 -8.37 -2.28
N GLY A 4 14.31 -7.45 -3.19
CA GLY A 4 14.30 -7.76 -4.62
C GLY A 4 15.71 -7.99 -5.21
N SER A 5 16.68 -7.18 -4.82
CA SER A 5 18.06 -7.31 -5.32
C SER A 5 18.77 -8.56 -4.77
N GLU A 6 18.55 -8.91 -3.50
CA GLU A 6 19.11 -10.14 -2.91
C GLU A 6 18.61 -11.40 -3.62
N MET A 7 17.38 -11.38 -4.14
CA MET A 7 16.79 -12.49 -4.86
C MET A 7 17.39 -12.67 -6.25
N CYS A 8 17.54 -11.59 -7.00
CA CYS A 8 18.24 -11.65 -8.29
C CYS A 8 19.69 -12.15 -8.13
N ILE A 9 20.38 -11.74 -7.06
CA ILE A 9 21.73 -12.22 -6.73
C ILE A 9 21.70 -13.71 -6.41
N ARG A 10 20.74 -14.18 -5.62
CA ARG A 10 20.59 -15.60 -5.29
C ARG A 10 20.34 -16.43 -6.53
N ASP A 11 19.38 -16.02 -7.37
CA ASP A 11 18.99 -16.75 -8.57
C ASP A 11 20.14 -16.81 -9.57
N SER A 12 20.91 -15.73 -9.72
CA SER A 12 22.14 -15.69 -10.52
C SER A 12 23.23 -16.59 -9.94
N ASN A 13 23.40 -16.61 -8.61
CA ASN A 13 24.37 -17.50 -7.96
C ASN A 13 24.00 -18.98 -8.05
N GLN A 14 22.72 -19.30 -8.24
CA GLN A 14 22.23 -20.66 -8.46
C GLN A 14 22.25 -21.07 -9.93
N ASP A 15 22.73 -20.19 -10.80
CA ASP A 15 22.77 -20.40 -12.25
C ASP A 15 21.38 -20.74 -12.83
N MET A 16 20.34 -20.00 -12.35
CA MET A 16 18.98 -20.19 -12.81
C MET A 16 18.87 -19.89 -14.30
N PRO A 17 18.22 -20.76 -15.11
CA PRO A 17 17.98 -20.48 -16.52
C PRO A 17 17.26 -19.17 -16.73
N PHE A 18 17.68 -18.37 -17.72
CA PHE A 18 17.17 -17.02 -17.93
C PHE A 18 15.66 -16.95 -18.22
N ASP A 19 15.14 -17.94 -18.92
CA ASP A 19 13.70 -18.07 -19.19
C ASP A 19 12.92 -18.32 -17.90
N GLN A 20 13.37 -19.21 -17.04
CA GLN A 20 12.78 -19.44 -15.73
C GLN A 20 12.87 -18.18 -14.85
N PHE A 21 14.04 -17.54 -14.79
CA PHE A 21 14.22 -16.28 -14.06
C PHE A 21 13.22 -15.23 -14.51
N THR A 22 13.05 -15.05 -15.83
CA THR A 22 12.12 -14.08 -16.40
C THR A 22 10.68 -14.37 -16.01
N ILE A 23 10.24 -15.63 -16.13
CA ILE A 23 8.89 -16.05 -15.77
C ILE A 23 8.63 -15.77 -14.29
N GLU A 24 9.57 -16.14 -13.42
CA GLU A 24 9.42 -15.95 -11.98
C GLU A 24 9.42 -14.49 -11.56
N GLN A 25 10.21 -13.62 -12.21
CA GLN A 25 10.23 -12.18 -11.94
C GLN A 25 8.93 -11.48 -12.38
N ILE A 26 8.35 -11.89 -13.49
CA ILE A 26 7.15 -11.25 -14.07
C ILE A 26 5.85 -11.82 -13.49
N ALA A 27 5.78 -13.14 -13.30
CA ALA A 27 4.55 -13.86 -13.01
C ALA A 27 4.74 -15.07 -12.07
N GLY A 28 5.75 -15.02 -11.21
CA GLY A 28 6.07 -16.14 -10.32
C GLY A 28 4.94 -16.51 -9.35
N ASP A 29 4.13 -15.54 -8.94
CA ASP A 29 2.96 -15.75 -8.08
C ASP A 29 1.78 -16.42 -8.80
N LEU A 30 1.75 -16.41 -10.13
CA LEU A 30 0.73 -17.02 -10.96
C LEU A 30 1.05 -18.46 -11.34
N LEU A 31 2.24 -18.96 -11.01
CA LEU A 31 2.62 -20.34 -11.29
C LEU A 31 1.78 -21.32 -10.47
N PRO A 32 1.44 -22.50 -11.02
CA PRO A 32 0.79 -23.54 -10.25
C PRO A 32 1.62 -23.90 -9.01
N ASP A 33 0.99 -23.94 -7.85
CA ASP A 33 1.63 -24.24 -6.56
C ASP A 33 2.87 -23.36 -6.26
N ALA A 34 2.79 -22.09 -6.65
CA ALA A 34 3.89 -21.14 -6.54
C ALA A 34 4.56 -21.18 -5.17
N THR A 35 5.86 -21.41 -5.17
CA THR A 35 6.70 -21.41 -3.96
C THR A 35 6.82 -20.00 -3.38
N ILE A 36 7.29 -19.92 -2.14
CA ILE A 36 7.57 -18.63 -1.51
C ILE A 36 8.60 -17.82 -2.32
N ASP A 37 9.62 -18.48 -2.81
CA ASP A 37 10.68 -17.85 -3.60
C ASP A 37 10.16 -17.29 -4.92
N GLN A 38 9.28 -18.01 -5.61
CA GLN A 38 8.60 -17.54 -6.82
C GLN A 38 7.69 -16.32 -6.56
N LYS A 39 6.97 -16.33 -5.45
CA LYS A 39 6.16 -15.17 -5.04
C LYS A 39 7.02 -13.97 -4.67
N ILE A 40 8.17 -14.18 -4.03
CA ILE A 40 9.10 -13.09 -3.71
C ILE A 40 9.76 -12.55 -4.99
N ALA A 41 10.02 -13.37 -6.00
CA ALA A 41 10.60 -12.94 -7.27
C ALA A 41 9.76 -11.85 -7.94
N THR A 42 8.42 -11.89 -7.84
CA THR A 42 7.53 -10.83 -8.34
C THR A 42 7.69 -9.48 -7.62
N GLY A 43 8.55 -9.42 -6.60
CA GLY A 43 8.96 -8.18 -5.94
C GLY A 43 9.61 -7.16 -6.88
N PHE A 44 10.06 -7.57 -8.07
CA PHE A 44 10.46 -6.67 -9.14
C PHE A 44 9.39 -5.60 -9.43
N HIS A 45 8.13 -6.00 -9.46
CA HIS A 45 7.00 -5.11 -9.73
C HIS A 45 6.50 -4.32 -8.49
N ARG A 46 7.15 -4.48 -7.33
CA ARG A 46 6.77 -3.82 -6.07
C ARG A 46 7.51 -2.51 -5.81
N THR A 47 8.27 -2.02 -6.77
CA THR A 47 9.07 -0.80 -6.66
C THR A 47 8.68 0.29 -7.67
N PRO A 48 7.42 0.44 -8.10
CA PRO A 48 7.03 1.53 -8.96
C PRO A 48 7.16 2.86 -8.21
N THR A 49 7.31 3.93 -8.96
CA THR A 49 7.21 5.28 -8.41
C THR A 49 5.81 5.49 -7.83
N CYS A 50 5.72 5.94 -6.59
CA CYS A 50 4.45 6.25 -5.98
C CYS A 50 4.44 7.68 -5.43
N ASN A 51 3.36 8.40 -5.70
CA ASN A 51 3.14 9.70 -5.11
C ASN A 51 2.30 9.54 -3.83
N VAL A 52 2.84 10.04 -2.72
CA VAL A 52 2.26 9.93 -1.38
C VAL A 52 1.91 11.29 -0.79
N GLU A 53 1.91 12.34 -1.60
CA GLU A 53 1.59 13.69 -1.17
C GLU A 53 0.09 13.86 -0.89
N ALA A 54 -0.23 14.85 -0.07
CA ALA A 54 -1.62 15.21 0.21
C ALA A 54 -2.28 15.78 -1.07
N GLY A 55 -3.46 15.26 -1.42
CA GLY A 55 -4.22 15.71 -2.59
C GLY A 55 -3.96 14.94 -3.89
N VAL A 56 -3.15 13.90 -3.84
CA VAL A 56 -2.97 12.98 -4.99
C VAL A 56 -4.28 12.23 -5.26
N HIS A 57 -4.68 12.19 -6.53
CA HIS A 57 -5.81 11.40 -6.94
C HIS A 57 -5.44 9.90 -6.95
N PRO A 58 -6.11 9.03 -6.17
CA PRO A 58 -5.68 7.64 -6.00
C PRO A 58 -5.63 6.84 -7.30
N GLU A 59 -6.61 7.03 -8.20
CA GLU A 59 -6.65 6.31 -9.46
C GLU A 59 -5.56 6.78 -10.44
N GLU A 60 -5.27 8.07 -10.50
CA GLU A 60 -4.16 8.61 -11.27
C GLU A 60 -2.82 8.03 -10.79
N ASN A 61 -2.61 7.99 -9.46
CA ASN A 61 -1.43 7.39 -8.88
C ASN A 61 -1.32 5.89 -9.21
N ARG A 62 -2.44 5.15 -9.17
CA ARG A 62 -2.48 3.74 -9.58
C ARG A 62 -2.11 3.55 -11.04
N VAL A 63 -2.67 4.35 -11.93
CA VAL A 63 -2.36 4.30 -13.37
C VAL A 63 -0.88 4.60 -13.63
N ASN A 64 -0.31 5.61 -12.95
CA ASN A 64 1.11 5.93 -13.05
C ASN A 64 2.00 4.76 -12.59
N GLN A 65 1.60 4.02 -11.56
CA GLN A 65 2.31 2.81 -11.13
C GLN A 65 2.23 1.70 -12.17
N VAL A 66 1.11 1.55 -12.88
CA VAL A 66 0.97 0.59 -13.97
C VAL A 66 1.86 0.98 -15.15
N VAL A 67 1.86 2.26 -15.54
CA VAL A 67 2.76 2.81 -16.57
C VAL A 67 4.23 2.52 -16.24
N ASP A 68 4.63 2.76 -15.01
CA ASP A 68 6.00 2.49 -14.54
C ASP A 68 6.38 1.00 -14.68
N ARG A 69 5.47 0.08 -14.36
CA ARG A 69 5.70 -1.37 -14.55
C ARG A 69 5.88 -1.76 -16.00
N VAL A 70 5.07 -1.21 -16.91
CA VAL A 70 5.21 -1.43 -18.35
C VAL A 70 6.59 -0.96 -18.82
N ASN A 71 6.96 0.26 -18.47
CA ASN A 71 8.23 0.87 -18.88
C ASN A 71 9.44 0.12 -18.28
N ALA A 72 9.36 -0.25 -16.99
CA ALA A 72 10.41 -1.04 -16.35
C ALA A 72 10.59 -2.42 -17.00
N THR A 73 9.49 -3.08 -17.36
CA THR A 73 9.52 -4.38 -18.05
C THR A 73 10.14 -4.24 -19.43
N GLY A 74 9.70 -3.25 -20.23
CA GLY A 74 10.26 -2.99 -21.55
C GLY A 74 11.77 -2.69 -21.51
N THR A 75 12.18 -1.85 -20.59
CA THR A 75 13.59 -1.49 -20.42
C THR A 75 14.44 -2.69 -19.99
N THR A 76 13.94 -3.50 -19.05
CA THR A 76 14.72 -4.59 -18.47
C THR A 76 14.84 -5.78 -19.41
N TRP A 77 13.75 -6.22 -20.04
CA TRP A 77 13.74 -7.45 -20.84
C TRP A 77 13.88 -7.22 -22.34
N LEU A 78 13.38 -6.09 -22.85
CA LEU A 78 13.44 -5.78 -24.27
C LEU A 78 14.58 -4.81 -24.61
N GLY A 79 15.21 -4.19 -23.61
CA GLY A 79 16.29 -3.23 -23.80
C GLY A 79 15.87 -1.96 -24.54
N THR A 80 14.59 -1.63 -24.52
CA THR A 80 14.01 -0.48 -25.23
C THR A 80 13.16 0.40 -24.33
N THR A 81 13.06 1.67 -24.66
CA THR A 81 12.21 2.64 -23.98
C THR A 81 10.82 2.64 -24.58
N MET A 82 9.89 1.89 -24.01
CA MET A 82 8.52 1.80 -24.50
C MET A 82 7.66 3.05 -24.21
N GLU A 83 8.12 3.96 -23.35
CA GLU A 83 7.35 5.12 -22.86
C GLU A 83 6.84 6.02 -23.99
N CYS A 84 7.58 6.15 -25.11
CA CYS A 84 7.14 6.90 -26.28
C CYS A 84 5.85 6.34 -26.89
N ALA A 85 5.63 5.02 -26.78
CA ALA A 85 4.46 4.35 -27.33
C ALA A 85 3.18 4.62 -26.51
N GLN A 86 3.28 5.23 -25.34
CA GLN A 86 2.11 5.67 -24.57
C GLN A 86 1.26 6.71 -25.32
N CYS A 87 1.89 7.60 -26.10
CA CYS A 87 1.20 8.69 -26.79
C CYS A 87 1.03 8.44 -28.31
N HIS A 88 1.94 7.71 -28.94
CA HIS A 88 1.93 7.39 -30.37
C HIS A 88 2.78 6.16 -30.62
N SER A 89 2.61 5.47 -31.77
CA SER A 89 3.48 4.35 -32.13
C SER A 89 4.95 4.76 -32.08
N HIS A 90 5.81 3.88 -31.56
CA HIS A 90 7.22 4.19 -31.37
C HIS A 90 7.89 4.55 -32.70
N LYS A 91 8.74 5.58 -32.67
CA LYS A 91 9.28 6.13 -33.90
C LYS A 91 10.33 5.23 -34.54
N TYR A 92 11.11 4.53 -33.77
CA TYR A 92 12.28 3.76 -34.23
C TYR A 92 12.11 2.26 -34.01
N ASP A 93 11.47 1.84 -32.96
CA ASP A 93 11.26 0.44 -32.61
C ASP A 93 9.85 -0.02 -33.07
N PRO A 94 9.66 -1.31 -33.37
CA PRO A 94 8.42 -1.83 -33.92
C PRO A 94 7.31 -2.01 -32.86
N PHE A 95 7.09 -1.00 -32.04
CA PHE A 95 6.02 -0.99 -31.04
C PHE A 95 4.94 0.01 -31.43
N SER A 96 3.73 -0.47 -31.59
CA SER A 96 2.56 0.38 -31.76
C SER A 96 2.05 0.89 -30.41
N GLN A 97 1.25 1.96 -30.45
CA GLN A 97 0.53 2.41 -29.26
C GLN A 97 -0.45 1.34 -28.73
N GLU A 98 -1.07 0.58 -29.64
CA GLU A 98 -1.98 -0.51 -29.28
C GLU A 98 -1.27 -1.58 -28.46
N GLU A 99 -0.11 -2.06 -28.92
CA GLU A 99 0.71 -3.04 -28.19
C GLU A 99 1.19 -2.52 -26.82
N TYR A 100 1.45 -1.22 -26.71
CA TYR A 100 1.76 -0.62 -25.41
C TYR A 100 0.58 -0.77 -24.43
N PHE A 101 -0.64 -0.49 -24.87
CA PHE A 101 -1.82 -0.61 -24.02
C PHE A 101 -2.27 -2.07 -23.82
N GLU A 102 -1.97 -2.97 -24.73
CA GLU A 102 -2.10 -4.42 -24.49
C GLU A 102 -1.18 -4.87 -23.36
N MET A 103 0.08 -4.42 -23.38
CA MET A 103 1.02 -4.68 -22.28
C MET A 103 0.59 -4.03 -20.98
N PHE A 104 0.07 -2.80 -21.02
CA PHE A 104 -0.53 -2.12 -19.87
C PHE A 104 -1.67 -2.95 -19.25
N ALA A 105 -2.49 -3.62 -20.07
CA ALA A 105 -3.61 -4.41 -19.59
C ALA A 105 -3.19 -5.57 -18.67
N PHE A 106 -2.01 -6.16 -18.86
CA PHE A 106 -1.49 -7.22 -17.98
C PHE A 106 -1.29 -6.72 -16.54
N PHE A 107 -0.91 -5.47 -16.35
CA PHE A 107 -0.66 -4.88 -15.04
C PHE A 107 -1.84 -4.07 -14.49
N ASN A 108 -2.88 -3.83 -15.29
CA ASN A 108 -3.97 -2.91 -14.93
C ASN A 108 -4.85 -3.41 -13.78
N ASN A 109 -4.82 -4.71 -13.47
CA ASN A 109 -5.56 -5.30 -12.35
C ASN A 109 -4.84 -5.14 -11.00
N THR A 110 -3.65 -4.54 -10.98
CA THR A 110 -2.91 -4.32 -9.72
C THR A 110 -3.53 -3.16 -8.95
N PRO A 111 -3.80 -3.35 -7.63
CA PRO A 111 -4.34 -2.28 -6.81
C PRO A 111 -3.29 -1.21 -6.54
N LEU A 112 -3.73 -0.03 -6.11
CA LEU A 112 -2.86 1.00 -5.57
C LEU A 112 -2.05 0.42 -4.40
N GLU A 113 -0.72 0.59 -4.42
CA GLU A 113 0.14 -0.02 -3.41
C GLU A 113 0.30 0.82 -2.15
N VAL A 114 0.27 2.14 -2.30
CA VAL A 114 0.50 3.09 -1.21
C VAL A 114 -0.56 4.17 -1.26
N GLU A 115 -1.23 4.39 -0.15
CA GLU A 115 -2.21 5.46 0.01
C GLU A 115 -1.89 6.28 1.26
N ASN A 116 -2.00 7.61 1.18
CA ASN A 116 -1.95 8.48 2.33
C ASN A 116 -3.36 8.64 2.92
N LYS A 117 -3.68 7.84 3.93
CA LYS A 117 -4.99 7.87 4.61
C LYS A 117 -5.21 9.05 5.51
N SER A 118 -4.16 9.65 6.05
CA SER A 118 -4.33 10.55 7.20
C SER A 118 -4.67 11.98 6.82
N GLY A 119 -4.43 12.41 5.59
CA GLY A 119 -4.59 13.81 5.17
C GLY A 119 -3.80 14.82 6.02
N ARG A 120 -3.10 14.35 7.04
CA ARG A 120 -2.31 15.14 7.99
C ARG A 120 -1.00 14.42 8.27
N GLY A 121 0.05 14.83 7.55
CA GLY A 121 1.41 14.30 7.75
C GLY A 121 1.70 13.03 6.95
N VAL A 122 2.91 12.53 7.11
CA VAL A 122 3.49 11.44 6.33
C VAL A 122 3.15 10.12 7.00
N SER A 123 1.92 9.64 6.85
CA SER A 123 1.56 8.28 7.26
C SER A 123 1.28 7.46 6.00
N PHE A 124 2.17 6.54 5.69
CA PHE A 124 2.03 5.66 4.54
C PHE A 124 1.44 4.32 4.97
N ASP A 125 0.31 3.98 4.38
CA ASP A 125 -0.24 2.64 4.45
C ASP A 125 0.04 1.91 3.14
N PHE A 126 0.75 0.79 3.23
CA PHE A 126 0.96 -0.11 2.10
C PHE A 126 -0.25 -1.02 1.94
N TRP A 127 -0.94 -0.91 0.80
CA TRP A 127 -2.19 -1.60 0.50
C TRP A 127 -2.04 -2.81 -0.41
N GLY A 128 -0.96 -2.87 -1.13
CA GLY A 128 -0.71 -3.95 -2.08
C GLY A 128 -0.71 -5.34 -1.42
N PRO A 129 -0.70 -6.41 -2.20
CA PRO A 129 -0.68 -7.77 -1.68
C PRO A 129 0.48 -7.94 -0.70
N LYS A 130 0.15 -8.40 0.51
CA LYS A 130 1.13 -8.66 1.57
C LYS A 130 1.38 -10.15 1.61
N MET A 131 2.64 -10.54 1.62
CA MET A 131 3.04 -11.91 1.86
C MET A 131 3.63 -12.02 3.26
N GLU A 132 3.12 -12.96 4.06
CA GLU A 132 3.75 -13.28 5.33
C GLU A 132 4.95 -14.19 5.05
N LEU A 133 6.14 -13.72 5.39
CA LEU A 133 7.33 -14.54 5.33
C LEU A 133 7.29 -15.59 6.45
N PRO A 134 7.66 -16.85 6.16
CA PRO A 134 7.75 -17.88 7.18
C PRO A 134 8.82 -17.46 8.21
N LEU A 135 8.42 -17.43 9.46
CA LEU A 135 9.32 -17.17 10.56
C LEU A 135 9.88 -18.49 11.11
N PRO A 136 11.09 -18.51 11.63
CA PRO A 136 11.59 -19.61 12.45
C PRO A 136 10.59 -19.95 13.56
N ALA A 137 10.49 -21.24 13.92
CA ALA A 137 9.45 -21.74 14.82
C ALA A 137 9.43 -21.06 16.21
N ASP A 138 10.59 -20.65 16.71
CA ASP A 138 10.75 -19.89 17.93
C ASP A 138 10.16 -18.49 17.81
N LYS A 139 10.43 -17.79 16.72
CA LYS A 139 9.89 -16.46 16.43
C LYS A 139 8.40 -16.49 16.10
N GLN A 140 7.93 -17.55 15.45
CA GLN A 140 6.50 -17.76 15.23
C GLN A 140 5.74 -17.82 16.57
N LYS A 141 6.21 -18.64 17.52
CA LYS A 141 5.60 -18.74 18.84
C LYS A 141 5.62 -17.41 19.60
N GLN A 142 6.72 -16.66 19.49
CA GLN A 142 6.83 -15.33 20.11
C GLN A 142 5.83 -14.35 19.48
N ARG A 143 5.69 -14.34 18.15
CA ARG A 143 4.71 -13.52 17.43
C ARG A 143 3.27 -13.85 17.86
N ASP A 144 2.96 -15.13 17.96
CA ASP A 144 1.63 -15.59 18.31
C ASP A 144 1.28 -15.19 19.77
N SER A 145 2.23 -15.29 20.69
CA SER A 145 2.08 -14.80 22.07
C SER A 145 1.82 -13.29 22.11
N ILE A 146 2.63 -12.50 21.40
CA ILE A 146 2.46 -11.04 21.33
C ILE A 146 1.12 -10.66 20.72
N ASN A 147 0.69 -11.35 19.67
CA ASN A 147 -0.60 -11.10 19.04
C ASN A 147 -1.78 -11.42 19.95
N ALA A 148 -1.66 -12.47 20.76
CA ALA A 148 -2.67 -12.79 21.78
C ALA A 148 -2.77 -11.69 22.85
N GLU A 149 -1.63 -11.22 23.37
CA GLU A 149 -1.59 -10.10 24.34
C GLU A 149 -2.15 -8.81 23.72
N LEU A 150 -1.79 -8.49 22.47
CA LEU A 150 -2.32 -7.32 21.75
C LEU A 150 -3.83 -7.39 21.59
N LYS A 151 -4.38 -8.55 21.34
CA LYS A 151 -5.84 -8.73 21.23
C LYS A 151 -6.52 -8.39 22.55
N VAL A 152 -6.03 -8.94 23.67
CA VAL A 152 -6.55 -8.65 25.01
C VAL A 152 -6.47 -7.15 25.32
N LYS A 153 -5.31 -6.53 25.07
CA LYS A 153 -5.13 -5.09 25.31
C LYS A 153 -6.02 -4.20 24.47
N LYS A 154 -6.28 -4.58 23.21
CA LYS A 154 -7.24 -3.86 22.34
C LYS A 154 -8.66 -3.96 22.86
N GLU A 155 -9.07 -5.12 23.39
CA GLU A 155 -10.39 -5.31 23.99
C GLU A 155 -10.54 -4.48 25.28
N GLU A 156 -9.54 -4.49 26.18
CA GLU A 156 -9.48 -3.64 27.37
C GLU A 156 -9.58 -2.15 26.99
N LEU A 157 -8.80 -1.71 26.01
CA LEU A 157 -8.82 -0.33 25.51
C LEU A 157 -10.21 0.07 24.98
N ALA A 158 -10.85 -0.80 24.23
CA ALA A 158 -12.19 -0.54 23.70
C ALA A 158 -13.23 -0.39 24.82
N ILE A 159 -13.13 -1.16 25.88
CA ILE A 159 -14.00 -1.03 27.06
C ILE A 159 -13.74 0.31 27.76
N MET A 160 -12.47 0.65 28.01
CA MET A 160 -12.10 1.91 28.66
C MET A 160 -12.54 3.12 27.83
N GLN A 161 -12.42 3.07 26.52
CA GLN A 161 -12.90 4.14 25.61
C GLN A 161 -14.41 4.30 25.69
N LYS A 162 -15.18 3.21 25.75
CA LYS A 162 -16.65 3.28 25.90
C LYS A 162 -17.02 3.93 27.25
N GLU A 163 -16.35 3.56 28.34
CA GLU A 163 -16.60 4.16 29.66
C GLU A 163 -16.20 5.63 29.70
N ALA A 164 -15.05 5.99 29.14
CA ALA A 164 -14.60 7.38 29.04
C ALA A 164 -15.60 8.23 28.24
N ASN A 165 -16.08 7.73 27.09
CA ASN A 165 -17.07 8.41 26.29
C ASN A 165 -18.41 8.59 27.03
N ARG A 166 -18.83 7.59 27.84
CA ARG A 166 -20.02 7.72 28.66
C ARG A 166 -19.85 8.81 29.71
N LYS A 167 -18.75 8.75 30.49
CA LYS A 167 -18.42 9.78 31.48
C LYS A 167 -18.33 11.20 30.90
N TYR A 168 -17.75 11.30 29.70
CA TYR A 168 -17.69 12.60 28.98
C TYR A 168 -19.07 13.12 28.60
N LYS A 169 -19.96 12.25 28.10
CA LYS A 169 -21.35 12.65 27.78
C LYS A 169 -22.09 13.12 29.01
N ASP A 170 -21.98 12.39 30.14
CA ASP A 170 -22.65 12.75 31.39
C ASP A 170 -22.11 14.09 31.93
N TRP A 171 -20.79 14.26 31.92
CA TRP A 171 -20.16 15.52 32.31
C TRP A 171 -20.60 16.70 31.41
N ASN A 172 -20.65 16.50 30.12
CA ASN A 172 -21.04 17.52 29.17
C ASN A 172 -22.51 17.94 29.36
N GLN A 173 -23.41 16.97 29.62
CA GLN A 173 -24.79 17.26 29.93
C GLN A 173 -24.97 18.06 31.24
N GLN A 174 -24.17 17.71 32.27
CA GLN A 174 -24.20 18.49 33.52
C GLN A 174 -23.69 19.91 33.32
N LYS A 175 -22.62 20.10 32.56
CA LYS A 175 -22.06 21.43 32.22
C LYS A 175 -23.11 22.27 31.44
N LEU A 176 -23.78 21.67 30.44
CA LEU A 176 -24.81 22.35 29.67
C LEU A 176 -26.02 22.79 30.53
N LYS A 177 -26.42 22.01 31.54
CA LYS A 177 -27.44 22.38 32.49
C LYS A 177 -27.03 23.60 33.32
N VAL A 178 -25.85 23.58 33.93
CA VAL A 178 -25.30 24.67 34.72
C VAL A 178 -25.18 25.97 33.88
N THR A 179 -24.75 25.85 32.63
CA THR A 179 -24.60 27.02 31.74
C THR A 179 -26.00 27.64 31.44
N LYS A 180 -27.02 26.81 31.16
CA LYS A 180 -28.38 27.29 30.93
C LYS A 180 -29.01 27.92 32.17
N GLU A 181 -28.74 27.42 33.36
CA GLU A 181 -29.18 28.00 34.62
C GLU A 181 -28.53 29.37 34.87
N ASN A 182 -27.23 29.52 34.52
CA ASN A 182 -26.52 30.80 34.66
C ASN A 182 -26.83 31.82 33.55
N GLU A 183 -27.25 31.40 32.35
CA GLU A 183 -27.69 32.30 31.29
C GLU A 183 -28.97 33.10 31.67
N SER A 184 -29.76 32.64 32.64
CA SER A 184 -30.94 33.36 33.13
C SER A 184 -30.60 34.61 33.98
N GLU A 185 -29.34 34.80 34.39
CA GLU A 185 -28.89 35.94 35.23
C GLU A 185 -28.31 37.11 34.43
N TRP A 186 -28.13 36.94 33.09
CA TRP A 186 -27.60 38.03 32.26
C TRP A 186 -28.71 39.05 31.96
N GLN A 187 -28.70 40.19 32.66
CA GLN A 187 -29.53 41.35 32.31
C GLN A 187 -28.80 42.19 31.25
N VAL A 188 -29.42 42.39 30.11
CA VAL A 188 -28.96 43.37 29.12
C VAL A 188 -29.11 44.75 29.70
N LEU A 189 -28.01 45.39 30.07
CA LEU A 189 -28.02 46.80 30.45
C LEU A 189 -28.30 47.63 29.21
N THR A 190 -29.51 48.21 29.14
CA THR A 190 -29.81 49.24 28.13
C THR A 190 -29.05 50.51 28.45
N PRO A 191 -28.27 51.06 27.53
CA PRO A 191 -27.62 52.36 27.77
C PRO A 191 -28.65 53.46 27.91
N THR A 192 -28.57 54.21 28.98
CA THR A 192 -29.31 55.46 29.24
C THR A 192 -28.78 56.60 28.42
#